data_66261b45da5e081d77e951cb84092775
#
_entry.id   66261b45da5e081d77e951cb84092775
#
_cell.length_a   1.000
_cell.length_b   1.000
_cell.length_c   1.000
_cell.angle_alpha   90.00
_cell.angle_beta   90.00
_cell.angle_gamma   90.00
#
_symmetry.space_group_name_H-M   'P 1'
#
loop_
_entity.id
_entity.type
_entity.pdbx_description
1 polymer ?
#
loop_
_entity_poly.entity_id
_entity_poly.type
_entity_poly.pdbx_seq_one_letter_code
_entity_poly.pdbx_strand_id
1 'polypeptide(L)'
;DMADLLESTDYYSISGLEKFEAIVNISNEVVSLKLNTNLNNTVIKSSLDELKKDINIKLPTNIFISDLSNPTYLIENKKFKAFIGEGNNGFFSLGASLDKEIMEINTNDGFHIFLSLNKFKIDDLFSNNDLNNTSNLKSMTISINQLDIFQNLYEDQLLKIDFLEDEINASFSGMDLNGTIKIDSSNFIRIDLNDSKFDFKNLSYDGLEASSGINDINLRLVGKNIELFNEVFQN
;
A
#
# COMPACT_ATOMS: atom_id res chain seq x y z
N ASP A 1 -12.39 -2.61 -10.14
CA ASP A 1 -13.19 -2.08 -9.03
C ASP A 1 -12.38 -2.25 -7.74
N MET A 2 -12.38 -1.23 -6.84
CA MET A 2 -11.66 -1.37 -5.56
C MET A 2 -12.20 -2.55 -4.74
N ALA A 3 -13.47 -2.92 -4.95
CA ALA A 3 -14.05 -4.15 -4.42
C ALA A 3 -13.39 -5.39 -5.03
N ASP A 4 -13.11 -5.40 -6.33
CA ASP A 4 -12.50 -6.56 -7.01
C ASP A 4 -11.04 -6.77 -6.58
N LEU A 5 -10.33 -5.69 -6.26
CA LEU A 5 -8.97 -5.74 -5.68
C LEU A 5 -8.97 -6.32 -4.27
N LEU A 6 -10.12 -6.23 -3.58
CA LEU A 6 -10.32 -6.65 -2.21
C LEU A 6 -11.14 -7.97 -2.12
N GLU A 7 -11.85 -8.37 -3.18
CA GLU A 7 -12.65 -9.61 -3.22
C GLU A 7 -11.82 -10.88 -3.46
N SER A 8 -10.59 -10.76 -3.97
CA SER A 8 -9.76 -11.94 -4.28
C SER A 8 -9.13 -12.59 -3.04
N THR A 9 -9.30 -12.01 -1.85
CA THR A 9 -8.63 -12.50 -0.65
C THR A 9 -9.56 -12.50 0.54
N ASP A 10 -9.60 -13.59 1.30
CA ASP A 10 -10.19 -13.72 2.65
C ASP A 10 -9.58 -12.74 3.69
N TYR A 11 -8.82 -11.71 3.23
CA TYR A 11 -7.99 -10.87 4.06
C TYR A 11 -8.70 -9.68 4.68
N TYR A 12 -9.89 -9.32 4.18
CA TYR A 12 -10.64 -8.29 4.86
C TYR A 12 -12.14 -8.54 4.84
N SER A 13 -12.82 -8.12 5.88
CA SER A 13 -14.28 -8.07 5.91
C SER A 13 -14.76 -6.88 6.74
N ILE A 14 -15.83 -6.26 6.27
CA ILE A 14 -16.52 -5.21 6.99
C ILE A 14 -17.94 -5.71 7.27
N SER A 15 -18.37 -5.70 8.53
CA SER A 15 -19.69 -6.13 8.95
C SER A 15 -20.26 -5.21 10.02
N GLY A 16 -21.58 -5.10 10.06
CA GLY A 16 -22.32 -4.29 11.04
C GLY A 16 -23.37 -3.40 10.39
N LEU A 17 -24.19 -2.77 11.22
CA LEU A 17 -25.19 -1.79 10.80
C LEU A 17 -24.96 -0.49 11.57
N GLU A 18 -24.81 0.62 10.85
CA GLU A 18 -24.54 1.92 11.43
C GLU A 18 -25.66 2.92 11.19
N LYS A 19 -25.74 3.88 12.10
CA LYS A 19 -26.56 5.06 11.93
C LYS A 19 -25.74 6.18 11.35
N PHE A 20 -26.29 6.85 10.34
CA PHE A 20 -25.69 8.01 9.70
C PHE A 20 -26.52 9.25 10.01
N GLU A 21 -25.87 10.36 10.28
CA GLU A 21 -26.43 11.68 10.12
C GLU A 21 -26.13 12.15 8.69
N ALA A 22 -27.18 12.53 7.96
CA ALA A 22 -27.05 12.95 6.57
C ALA A 22 -27.41 14.42 6.43
N ILE A 23 -26.54 15.20 5.76
CA ILE A 23 -26.75 16.60 5.41
C ILE A 23 -26.70 16.70 3.89
N VAL A 24 -27.79 17.15 3.28
CA VAL A 24 -27.90 17.38 1.84
C VAL A 24 -27.76 18.87 1.59
N ASN A 25 -26.84 19.28 0.71
CA ASN A 25 -26.72 20.63 0.24
C ASN A 25 -27.05 20.71 -1.25
N ILE A 26 -27.88 21.66 -1.60
CA ILE A 26 -28.27 21.94 -3.00
C ILE A 26 -27.86 23.36 -3.31
N SER A 27 -26.97 23.54 -4.27
CA SER A 27 -26.50 24.85 -4.73
C SER A 27 -26.21 24.83 -6.20
N ASN A 28 -26.78 25.75 -6.97
CA ASN A 28 -26.56 25.90 -8.41
C ASN A 28 -26.70 24.58 -9.19
N GLU A 29 -27.77 23.85 -8.94
CA GLU A 29 -28.07 22.54 -9.57
C GLU A 29 -27.12 21.39 -9.15
N VAL A 30 -26.10 21.65 -8.32
CA VAL A 30 -25.22 20.63 -7.76
C VAL A 30 -25.78 20.16 -6.42
N VAL A 31 -25.92 18.84 -6.30
CA VAL A 31 -26.35 18.21 -5.04
C VAL A 31 -25.15 17.52 -4.39
N SER A 32 -24.80 17.91 -3.20
CA SER A 32 -23.76 17.27 -2.40
C SER A 32 -24.34 16.65 -1.13
N LEU A 33 -23.69 15.60 -0.64
CA LEU A 33 -24.11 14.85 0.53
C LEU A 33 -22.95 14.71 1.51
N LYS A 34 -23.21 15.04 2.77
CA LYS A 34 -22.29 14.75 3.87
C LYS A 34 -22.94 13.73 4.81
N LEU A 35 -22.26 12.63 5.04
CA LEU A 35 -22.66 11.58 5.99
C LEU A 35 -21.67 11.56 7.16
N ASN A 36 -22.18 11.55 8.38
CA ASN A 36 -21.40 11.40 9.59
C ASN A 36 -21.83 10.11 10.32
N THR A 37 -20.86 9.35 10.79
CA THR A 37 -21.12 8.14 11.60
C THR A 37 -19.99 7.92 12.59
N ASN A 38 -20.22 7.11 13.60
CA ASN A 38 -19.20 6.72 14.58
C ASN A 38 -18.64 5.31 14.34
N LEU A 39 -19.15 4.57 13.35
CA LEU A 39 -18.82 3.17 13.08
C LEU A 39 -18.81 2.28 14.36
N ASN A 40 -19.70 2.58 15.33
CA ASN A 40 -19.67 1.93 16.64
C ASN A 40 -20.01 0.44 16.59
N ASN A 41 -20.94 0.07 15.69
CA ASN A 41 -21.40 -1.31 15.52
C ASN A 41 -20.71 -2.03 14.35
N THR A 42 -19.74 -1.38 13.71
CA THR A 42 -18.98 -1.94 12.60
C THR A 42 -17.75 -2.67 13.11
N VAL A 43 -17.51 -3.86 12.58
CA VAL A 43 -16.27 -4.63 12.76
C VAL A 43 -15.51 -4.60 11.44
N ILE A 44 -14.22 -4.27 11.50
CA ILE A 44 -13.30 -4.35 10.36
C ILE A 44 -12.25 -5.42 10.70
N LYS A 45 -12.26 -6.52 9.96
CA LYS A 45 -11.20 -7.53 10.00
C LYS A 45 -10.27 -7.26 8.82
N SER A 46 -8.98 -7.31 9.05
CA SER A 46 -7.95 -7.05 8.04
C SER A 46 -6.69 -7.83 8.40
N SER A 47 -5.85 -8.15 7.43
CA SER A 47 -4.47 -8.57 7.66
C SER A 47 -3.62 -7.43 8.20
N LEU A 48 -3.93 -6.18 7.83
CA LEU A 48 -3.28 -4.99 8.36
C LEU A 48 -3.85 -4.63 9.73
N ASP A 49 -3.02 -4.71 10.77
CA ASP A 49 -3.44 -4.41 12.16
C ASP A 49 -3.96 -2.98 12.31
N GLU A 50 -3.39 -2.04 11.57
CA GLU A 50 -3.76 -0.63 11.57
C GLU A 50 -5.21 -0.41 11.10
N LEU A 51 -5.72 -1.26 10.21
CA LEU A 51 -7.13 -1.20 9.74
C LEU A 51 -8.11 -1.89 10.68
N LYS A 52 -7.66 -2.83 11.51
CA LYS A 52 -8.55 -3.61 12.39
C LYS A 52 -9.38 -2.71 13.30
N LYS A 53 -10.65 -3.05 13.45
CA LYS A 53 -11.57 -2.36 14.35
C LYS A 53 -12.57 -3.35 14.92
N ASP A 54 -12.64 -3.42 16.25
CA ASP A 54 -13.63 -4.22 16.96
C ASP A 54 -14.95 -3.46 17.15
N ILE A 55 -16.01 -4.23 17.43
CA ILE A 55 -17.32 -3.71 17.81
C ILE A 55 -17.20 -2.85 19.09
N ASN A 56 -18.05 -1.84 19.22
CA ASN A 56 -18.09 -0.87 20.32
C ASN A 56 -16.89 0.07 20.40
N ILE A 57 -15.93 -0.02 19.49
CA ILE A 57 -14.89 1.00 19.34
C ILE A 57 -15.40 2.11 18.42
N LYS A 58 -15.55 3.32 18.94
CA LYS A 58 -15.97 4.47 18.15
C LYS A 58 -14.86 4.91 17.19
N LEU A 59 -15.20 5.01 15.92
CA LEU A 59 -14.37 5.58 14.87
C LEU A 59 -15.19 6.65 14.13
N PRO A 60 -15.22 7.90 14.61
CA PRO A 60 -15.89 8.99 13.93
C PRO A 60 -15.40 9.10 12.50
N THR A 61 -16.33 8.96 11.55
CA THR A 61 -16.03 8.92 10.12
C THR A 61 -16.94 9.91 9.39
N ASN A 62 -16.35 10.74 8.57
CA ASN A 62 -17.03 11.65 7.67
C ASN A 62 -16.94 11.10 6.25
N ILE A 63 -18.04 11.12 5.52
CA ILE A 63 -18.10 10.80 4.10
C ILE A 63 -18.72 12.01 3.40
N PHE A 64 -18.00 12.57 2.45
CA PHE A 64 -18.47 13.69 1.64
C PHE A 64 -18.55 13.24 0.18
N ILE A 65 -19.70 13.49 -0.46
CA ILE A 65 -19.96 13.25 -1.86
C ILE A 65 -20.24 14.60 -2.50
N SER A 66 -19.36 15.04 -3.42
CA SER A 66 -19.37 16.43 -3.90
C SER A 66 -20.48 16.73 -4.91
N ASP A 67 -20.75 15.81 -5.82
CA ASP A 67 -21.75 15.95 -6.88
C ASP A 67 -22.40 14.59 -7.14
N LEU A 68 -23.72 14.49 -6.94
CA LEU A 68 -24.40 13.21 -7.15
C LEU A 68 -24.53 12.83 -8.61
N SER A 69 -24.36 13.78 -9.54
CA SER A 69 -24.40 13.52 -10.99
C SER A 69 -23.07 13.03 -11.56
N ASN A 70 -21.96 13.49 -10.96
CA ASN A 70 -20.60 13.02 -11.23
C ASN A 70 -19.83 12.92 -9.91
N PRO A 71 -20.06 11.85 -9.12
CA PRO A 71 -19.68 11.82 -7.73
C PRO A 71 -18.18 11.67 -7.52
N THR A 72 -17.64 12.54 -6.66
CA THR A 72 -16.35 12.33 -6.01
C THR A 72 -16.57 12.06 -4.54
N TYR A 73 -15.77 11.17 -3.97
CA TYR A 73 -15.92 10.69 -2.61
C TYR A 73 -14.70 11.07 -1.79
N LEU A 74 -14.92 11.71 -0.64
CA LEU A 74 -13.90 11.88 0.38
C LEU A 74 -14.38 11.18 1.64
N ILE A 75 -13.61 10.21 2.10
CA ILE A 75 -13.87 9.46 3.34
C ILE A 75 -12.72 9.72 4.28
N GLU A 76 -13.01 10.16 5.49
CA GLU A 76 -11.95 10.44 6.45
C GLU A 76 -12.31 10.07 7.89
N ASN A 77 -11.35 9.55 8.60
CA ASN A 77 -11.37 9.35 10.04
C ASN A 77 -9.92 9.37 10.58
N LYS A 78 -9.76 9.12 11.88
CA LYS A 78 -8.44 9.14 12.52
C LYS A 78 -7.47 8.03 12.07
N LYS A 79 -7.95 6.97 11.40
CA LYS A 79 -7.13 5.84 10.94
C LYS A 79 -6.75 5.98 9.49
N PHE A 80 -7.70 6.37 8.65
CA PHE A 80 -7.50 6.44 7.21
C PHE A 80 -8.22 7.63 6.58
N LYS A 81 -7.76 7.98 5.40
CA LYS A 81 -8.36 8.94 4.50
C LYS A 81 -8.37 8.38 3.09
N ALA A 82 -9.47 8.53 2.38
CA ALA A 82 -9.60 8.10 0.99
C ALA A 82 -10.27 9.19 0.17
N PHE A 83 -9.76 9.43 -1.01
CA PHE A 83 -10.38 10.26 -2.03
C PHE A 83 -10.53 9.43 -3.31
N ILE A 84 -11.72 9.43 -3.88
CA ILE A 84 -12.03 8.75 -5.13
C ILE A 84 -12.70 9.76 -6.05
N GLY A 85 -12.02 10.11 -7.13
CA GLY A 85 -12.47 11.03 -8.15
C GLY A 85 -12.97 10.32 -9.42
N GLU A 86 -13.08 11.09 -10.49
CA GLU A 86 -13.49 10.60 -11.79
C GLU A 86 -12.53 9.51 -12.32
N GLY A 87 -13.06 8.47 -12.96
CA GLY A 87 -12.27 7.37 -13.51
C GLY A 87 -11.58 6.50 -12.44
N ASN A 88 -12.03 6.53 -11.19
CA ASN A 88 -11.41 5.86 -10.05
C ASN A 88 -9.98 6.37 -9.72
N ASN A 89 -9.66 7.60 -10.13
CA ASN A 89 -8.44 8.27 -9.75
C ASN A 89 -8.54 8.74 -8.29
N GLY A 90 -7.42 8.87 -7.60
CA GLY A 90 -7.44 9.36 -6.23
C GLY A 90 -6.39 8.73 -5.33
N PHE A 91 -6.72 8.61 -4.05
CA PHE A 91 -5.80 7.98 -3.10
C PHE A 91 -6.51 7.29 -1.94
N PHE A 92 -5.79 6.36 -1.33
CA PHE A 92 -6.08 5.80 -0.01
C PHE A 92 -4.86 6.01 0.89
N SER A 93 -5.08 6.52 2.10
CA SER A 93 -4.03 6.70 3.10
C SER A 93 -4.42 6.05 4.42
N LEU A 94 -3.52 5.29 5.01
CA LEU A 94 -3.63 4.66 6.31
C LEU A 94 -2.53 5.19 7.23
N GLY A 95 -2.92 5.83 8.35
CA GLY A 95 -2.00 6.49 9.27
C GLY A 95 -1.66 7.92 8.87
N ALA A 96 -1.15 8.71 9.80
CA ALA A 96 -0.93 10.15 9.65
C ALA A 96 0.49 10.53 9.18
N SER A 97 1.44 9.59 9.15
CA SER A 97 2.86 9.90 8.91
C SER A 97 3.19 10.32 7.47
N LEU A 98 2.25 10.14 6.54
CA LEU A 98 2.43 10.38 5.10
C LEU A 98 1.62 11.56 4.56
N ASP A 99 1.11 12.44 5.41
CA ASP A 99 0.29 13.58 4.98
C ASP A 99 1.02 14.51 3.99
N LYS A 100 2.35 14.63 4.12
CA LYS A 100 3.15 15.45 3.21
C LYS A 100 3.19 14.87 1.80
N GLU A 101 3.39 13.56 1.68
CA GLU A 101 3.43 12.85 0.42
C GLU A 101 2.07 12.91 -0.30
N ILE A 102 0.96 12.87 0.45
CA ILE A 102 -0.39 12.99 -0.10
C ILE A 102 -0.60 14.37 -0.74
N MET A 103 -0.04 15.43 -0.16
CA MET A 103 -0.18 16.80 -0.70
C MET A 103 0.59 17.01 -2.01
N GLU A 104 1.57 16.18 -2.31
CA GLU A 104 2.45 16.32 -3.48
C GLU A 104 1.96 15.53 -4.70
N ILE A 105 0.93 14.67 -4.56
CA ILE A 105 0.43 13.85 -5.66
C ILE A 105 -0.56 14.57 -6.57
N ASN A 106 -0.55 14.19 -7.84
CA ASN A 106 -1.60 14.53 -8.78
C ASN A 106 -2.71 13.48 -8.75
N THR A 107 -3.81 13.77 -8.06
CA THR A 107 -4.93 12.84 -7.91
C THR A 107 -5.73 12.59 -9.19
N ASN A 108 -5.30 13.14 -10.33
CA ASN A 108 -6.00 12.98 -11.63
C ASN A 108 -5.31 11.99 -12.57
N ASP A 109 -4.16 11.44 -12.21
CA ASP A 109 -3.39 10.55 -13.09
C ASP A 109 -3.39 9.07 -12.68
N GLY A 110 -4.26 8.70 -11.75
CA GLY A 110 -4.43 7.33 -11.31
C GLY A 110 -4.71 7.22 -9.81
N PHE A 111 -4.55 6.03 -9.27
CA PHE A 111 -4.79 5.75 -7.86
C PHE A 111 -3.46 5.57 -7.11
N HIS A 112 -3.38 6.17 -5.92
CA HIS A 112 -2.18 6.17 -5.08
C HIS A 112 -2.49 5.59 -3.70
N ILE A 113 -1.59 4.79 -3.15
CA ILE A 113 -1.74 4.19 -1.83
C ILE A 113 -0.63 4.68 -0.91
N PHE A 114 -1.01 5.13 0.28
CA PHE A 114 -0.10 5.56 1.33
C PHE A 114 -0.35 4.78 2.60
N LEU A 115 0.63 4.02 3.07
CA LEU A 115 0.50 3.18 4.25
C LEU A 115 1.55 3.56 5.30
N SER A 116 1.12 3.62 6.56
CA SER A 116 2.02 3.69 7.70
C SER A 116 1.81 2.43 8.54
N LEU A 117 2.78 1.52 8.49
CA LEU A 117 2.68 0.17 9.05
C LEU A 117 3.72 -0.03 10.15
N ASN A 118 3.32 -0.73 11.23
CA ASN A 118 4.25 -1.12 12.26
C ASN A 118 5.17 -2.24 11.78
N LYS A 119 4.63 -3.20 11.04
CA LYS A 119 5.37 -4.34 10.49
C LYS A 119 4.92 -4.62 9.08
N PHE A 120 5.88 -5.00 8.25
CA PHE A 120 5.61 -5.42 6.88
C PHE A 120 6.61 -6.50 6.46
N LYS A 121 6.12 -7.54 5.78
CA LYS A 121 6.95 -8.57 5.14
C LYS A 121 6.88 -8.39 3.64
N ILE A 122 8.03 -8.28 3.01
CA ILE A 122 8.07 -8.09 1.56
C ILE A 122 7.57 -9.33 0.81
N ASP A 123 7.69 -10.50 1.41
CA ASP A 123 7.22 -11.78 0.83
C ASP A 123 5.70 -11.74 0.56
N ASP A 124 4.95 -10.96 1.37
CA ASP A 124 3.51 -10.79 1.20
C ASP A 124 3.14 -10.05 -0.11
N LEU A 125 4.05 -9.22 -0.66
CA LEU A 125 3.85 -8.58 -1.96
C LEU A 125 3.98 -9.54 -3.14
N PHE A 126 4.85 -10.54 -3.02
CA PHE A 126 5.13 -11.47 -4.11
C PHE A 126 4.22 -12.71 -4.10
N SER A 127 3.56 -12.97 -2.97
CA SER A 127 2.66 -14.13 -2.84
C SER A 127 1.33 -13.97 -3.58
N ASN A 128 0.93 -12.73 -3.91
CA ASN A 128 -0.32 -12.44 -4.58
C ASN A 128 -0.10 -12.20 -6.07
N ASN A 129 -0.31 -13.24 -6.89
CA ASN A 129 -0.21 -13.20 -8.36
C ASN A 129 -1.26 -12.29 -9.05
N ASP A 130 -2.11 -11.58 -8.29
CA ASP A 130 -3.20 -10.75 -8.82
C ASP A 130 -2.81 -9.29 -9.12
N LEU A 131 -1.52 -8.93 -9.05
CA LEU A 131 -1.05 -7.59 -9.43
C LEU A 131 -1.34 -7.23 -10.91
N ASN A 132 -1.68 -8.22 -11.73
CA ASN A 132 -2.03 -8.00 -13.14
C ASN A 132 -3.36 -7.25 -13.36
N ASN A 133 -4.19 -7.05 -12.33
CA ASN A 133 -5.49 -6.36 -12.44
C ASN A 133 -5.48 -4.90 -11.92
N THR A 134 -4.31 -4.33 -11.63
CA THR A 134 -4.21 -2.97 -11.08
C THR A 134 -4.13 -1.88 -12.16
N SER A 135 -4.94 -1.94 -13.19
CA SER A 135 -4.85 -1.05 -14.36
C SER A 135 -4.87 0.46 -14.04
N ASN A 136 -5.25 0.84 -12.83
CA ASN A 136 -5.29 2.25 -12.41
C ASN A 136 -4.36 2.59 -11.21
N LEU A 137 -3.70 1.59 -10.59
CA LEU A 137 -2.76 1.84 -9.50
C LEU A 137 -1.46 2.42 -10.06
N LYS A 138 -1.11 3.64 -9.63
CA LYS A 138 0.09 4.36 -10.07
C LYS A 138 1.24 4.24 -9.11
N SER A 139 0.97 4.39 -7.81
CA SER A 139 2.05 4.27 -6.84
C SER A 139 1.57 3.79 -5.49
N MET A 140 2.51 3.24 -4.73
CA MET A 140 2.35 2.90 -3.33
C MET A 140 3.54 3.43 -2.54
N THR A 141 3.26 4.17 -1.46
CA THR A 141 4.28 4.64 -0.51
C THR A 141 3.99 4.06 0.85
N ILE A 142 4.95 3.37 1.43
CA ILE A 142 4.80 2.67 2.71
C ILE A 142 5.89 3.14 3.66
N SER A 143 5.51 3.78 4.77
CA SER A 143 6.38 4.02 5.92
C SER A 143 6.26 2.82 6.87
N ILE A 144 7.37 2.19 7.19
CA ILE A 144 7.39 0.89 7.88
C ILE A 144 8.33 1.00 9.07
N ASN A 145 7.82 0.78 10.29
CA ASN A 145 8.67 0.77 11.47
C ASN A 145 9.56 -0.48 11.52
N GLN A 146 9.06 -1.63 11.05
CA GLN A 146 9.84 -2.87 10.98
C GLN A 146 9.53 -3.61 9.66
N LEU A 147 10.48 -3.58 8.74
CA LEU A 147 10.44 -4.28 7.46
C LEU A 147 11.19 -5.61 7.57
N ASP A 148 10.54 -6.70 7.23
CA ASP A 148 11.15 -8.01 7.10
C ASP A 148 11.36 -8.34 5.61
N ILE A 149 12.62 -8.54 5.23
CA ILE A 149 13.01 -8.99 3.89
C ILE A 149 13.80 -10.29 4.07
N PHE A 150 13.21 -11.41 3.75
CA PHE A 150 13.84 -12.72 3.88
C PHE A 150 14.50 -12.93 5.26
N GLN A 151 13.74 -12.66 6.34
CA GLN A 151 14.18 -12.73 7.73
C GLN A 151 15.27 -11.71 8.14
N ASN A 152 15.61 -10.77 7.27
CA ASN A 152 16.38 -9.60 7.66
C ASN A 152 15.42 -8.50 8.11
N LEU A 153 15.62 -7.99 9.31
CA LEU A 153 14.78 -6.95 9.90
C LEU A 153 15.44 -5.58 9.76
N TYR A 154 14.70 -4.63 9.20
CA TYR A 154 15.13 -3.25 9.01
C TYR A 154 14.15 -2.32 9.70
N GLU A 155 14.67 -1.34 10.44
CA GLU A 155 13.85 -0.35 11.15
C GLU A 155 13.69 0.92 10.30
N ASP A 156 12.56 1.62 10.50
CA ASP A 156 12.26 2.94 9.96
C ASP A 156 12.52 3.06 8.44
N GLN A 157 11.88 2.17 7.68
CA GLN A 157 12.00 2.14 6.22
C GLN A 157 10.90 2.91 5.53
N LEU A 158 11.25 3.63 4.47
CA LEU A 158 10.31 4.17 3.49
C LEU A 158 10.45 3.36 2.19
N LEU A 159 9.39 2.70 1.79
CA LEU A 159 9.26 1.97 0.53
C LEU A 159 8.36 2.76 -0.41
N LYS A 160 8.85 3.10 -1.60
CA LYS A 160 8.07 3.69 -2.68
C LYS A 160 8.04 2.74 -3.86
N ILE A 161 6.86 2.48 -4.39
CA ILE A 161 6.62 1.58 -5.51
C ILE A 161 5.86 2.36 -6.58
N ASP A 162 6.37 2.39 -7.80
CA ASP A 162 5.72 2.95 -8.97
C ASP A 162 5.32 1.81 -9.92
N PHE A 163 4.06 1.77 -10.28
CA PHE A 163 3.49 0.79 -11.22
C PHE A 163 3.41 1.44 -12.59
N LEU A 164 4.30 1.04 -13.47
CA LEU A 164 4.34 1.47 -14.87
C LEU A 164 3.73 0.39 -15.76
N GLU A 165 3.46 0.70 -17.03
CA GLU A 165 2.79 -0.23 -17.95
C GLU A 165 3.54 -1.56 -18.09
N ASP A 166 4.89 -1.51 -18.18
CA ASP A 166 5.73 -2.67 -18.45
C ASP A 166 6.73 -3.00 -17.33
N GLU A 167 6.75 -2.23 -16.26
CA GLU A 167 7.68 -2.44 -15.16
C GLU A 167 7.14 -1.98 -13.80
N ILE A 168 7.66 -2.58 -12.74
CA ILE A 168 7.45 -2.13 -11.36
C ILE A 168 8.80 -1.62 -10.85
N ASN A 169 8.82 -0.38 -10.38
CA ASN A 169 9.97 0.22 -9.74
C ASN A 169 9.72 0.39 -8.25
N ALA A 170 10.56 -0.18 -7.42
CA ALA A 170 10.52 0.03 -5.98
C ALA A 170 11.82 0.65 -5.48
N SER A 171 11.73 1.56 -4.51
CA SER A 171 12.89 2.13 -3.85
C SER A 171 12.75 2.00 -2.33
N PHE A 172 13.85 1.64 -1.68
CA PHE A 172 13.96 1.59 -0.23
C PHE A 172 14.85 2.72 0.25
N SER A 173 14.46 3.36 1.33
CA SER A 173 15.22 4.41 1.99
C SER A 173 15.11 4.28 3.49
N GLY A 174 16.23 4.02 4.15
CA GLY A 174 16.33 3.85 5.60
C GLY A 174 17.78 3.87 6.08
N MET A 175 18.01 3.51 7.33
CA MET A 175 19.36 3.56 7.92
C MET A 175 20.25 2.42 7.40
N ASP A 176 19.73 1.19 7.37
CA ASP A 176 20.50 -0.03 7.06
C ASP A 176 20.11 -0.69 5.74
N LEU A 177 19.11 -0.14 5.04
CA LEU A 177 18.71 -0.62 3.72
C LEU A 177 18.36 0.55 2.81
N ASN A 178 19.15 0.72 1.74
CA ASN A 178 18.91 1.71 0.70
C ASN A 178 19.12 1.07 -0.67
N GLY A 179 18.22 1.33 -1.60
CA GLY A 179 18.35 0.76 -2.93
C GLY A 179 17.09 0.81 -3.75
N THR A 180 17.15 0.15 -4.88
CA THR A 180 16.00 0.02 -5.79
C THR A 180 15.83 -1.41 -6.27
N ILE A 181 14.58 -1.78 -6.51
CA ILE A 181 14.21 -3.03 -7.18
C ILE A 181 13.44 -2.66 -8.44
N LYS A 182 13.79 -3.27 -9.55
CA LYS A 182 13.06 -3.18 -10.80
C LYS A 182 12.62 -4.56 -11.23
N ILE A 183 11.36 -4.68 -11.61
CA ILE A 183 10.77 -5.91 -12.13
C ILE A 183 10.16 -5.56 -13.48
N ASP A 184 10.61 -6.16 -14.55
CA ASP A 184 10.08 -5.94 -15.88
C ASP A 184 9.06 -7.02 -16.29
N SER A 185 8.41 -6.81 -17.43
CA SER A 185 7.40 -7.73 -17.98
C SER A 185 7.95 -9.13 -18.34
N SER A 186 9.27 -9.30 -18.40
CA SER A 186 9.93 -10.61 -18.59
C SER A 186 10.24 -11.32 -17.27
N ASN A 187 9.77 -10.80 -16.13
CA ASN A 187 10.10 -11.24 -14.78
C ASN A 187 11.59 -11.16 -14.45
N PHE A 188 12.32 -10.28 -15.13
CA PHE A 188 13.68 -9.97 -14.76
C PHE A 188 13.67 -9.03 -13.54
N ILE A 189 14.30 -9.49 -12.46
CA ILE A 189 14.41 -8.72 -11.22
C ILE A 189 15.83 -8.17 -11.12
N ARG A 190 15.93 -6.84 -11.10
CA ARG A 190 17.18 -6.14 -10.83
C ARG A 190 17.11 -5.48 -9.46
N ILE A 191 18.07 -5.77 -8.61
CA ILE A 191 18.23 -5.16 -7.28
C ILE A 191 19.54 -4.39 -7.27
N ASP A 192 19.47 -3.08 -7.06
CA ASP A 192 20.60 -2.20 -6.86
C ASP A 192 20.59 -1.73 -5.39
N LEU A 193 21.57 -2.16 -4.59
CA LEU A 193 21.70 -1.80 -3.17
C LEU A 193 22.85 -0.81 -2.97
N ASN A 194 22.66 0.18 -2.10
CA ASN A 194 23.65 1.15 -1.71
C ASN A 194 23.68 1.27 -0.19
N ASP A 195 24.89 1.23 0.40
CA ASP A 195 25.10 1.39 1.85
C ASP A 195 24.13 0.52 2.67
N SER A 196 24.02 -0.76 2.31
CA SER A 196 23.02 -1.68 2.84
C SER A 196 23.66 -2.88 3.52
N LYS A 197 23.05 -3.35 4.60
CA LYS A 197 23.40 -4.60 5.29
C LYS A 197 22.38 -5.67 4.93
N PHE A 198 22.83 -6.77 4.38
CA PHE A 198 21.95 -7.88 3.99
C PHE A 198 22.60 -9.24 4.31
N ASP A 199 21.91 -10.07 5.08
CA ASP A 199 22.37 -11.43 5.38
C ASP A 199 21.62 -12.46 4.54
N PHE A 200 22.32 -13.04 3.56
CA PHE A 200 21.78 -14.06 2.68
C PHE A 200 21.67 -15.45 3.33
N LYS A 201 22.17 -15.66 4.55
CA LYS A 201 22.06 -16.96 5.23
C LYS A 201 20.62 -17.37 5.47
N ASN A 202 19.73 -16.39 5.54
CA ASN A 202 18.30 -16.61 5.78
C ASN A 202 17.49 -16.80 4.49
N LEU A 203 18.09 -16.69 3.31
CA LEU A 203 17.45 -17.07 2.06
C LEU A 203 17.28 -18.60 2.02
N SER A 204 16.23 -19.10 2.64
CA SER A 204 15.82 -20.48 2.43
C SER A 204 15.11 -20.58 1.09
N TYR A 205 15.57 -21.52 0.26
CA TYR A 205 15.00 -21.82 -1.07
C TYR A 205 13.53 -22.27 -0.98
N ASP A 206 13.09 -22.69 0.21
CA ASP A 206 11.75 -23.24 0.47
C ASP A 206 10.61 -22.23 0.27
N GLY A 207 10.89 -20.92 0.31
CA GLY A 207 9.89 -19.87 0.07
C GLY A 207 9.64 -19.56 -1.41
N LEU A 208 10.60 -19.86 -2.28
CA LEU A 208 10.50 -19.59 -3.72
C LEU A 208 9.81 -20.71 -4.51
N GLU A 209 9.72 -21.92 -3.96
CA GLU A 209 9.04 -23.04 -4.62
C GLU A 209 7.51 -23.01 -4.51
N ALA A 210 6.94 -22.17 -3.64
CA ALA A 210 5.49 -22.18 -3.36
C ALA A 210 4.66 -21.35 -4.35
N SER A 211 5.25 -20.49 -5.16
CA SER A 211 4.53 -19.73 -6.18
C SER A 211 4.63 -20.44 -7.53
N SER A 212 3.74 -21.40 -7.75
CA SER A 212 3.58 -22.10 -9.02
C SER A 212 3.13 -21.15 -10.15
N GLY A 213 4.04 -20.43 -10.75
CA GLY A 213 3.75 -19.54 -11.87
C GLY A 213 4.94 -18.75 -12.40
N ILE A 214 6.02 -18.64 -11.66
CA ILE A 214 7.25 -17.99 -12.12
C ILE A 214 8.22 -19.07 -12.56
N ASN A 215 8.25 -19.39 -13.85
CA ASN A 215 9.09 -20.46 -14.38
C ASN A 215 10.59 -20.12 -14.42
N ASP A 216 10.95 -18.83 -14.50
CA ASP A 216 12.35 -18.37 -14.50
C ASP A 216 12.45 -16.99 -13.87
N ILE A 217 13.17 -16.88 -12.75
CA ILE A 217 13.54 -15.60 -12.14
C ILE A 217 14.99 -15.29 -12.53
N ASN A 218 15.19 -14.23 -13.30
CA ASN A 218 16.51 -13.68 -13.57
C ASN A 218 16.84 -12.60 -12.54
N LEU A 219 17.67 -12.93 -11.54
CA LEU A 219 18.07 -11.98 -10.49
C LEU A 219 19.43 -11.38 -10.82
N ARG A 220 19.49 -10.04 -10.88
CA ARG A 220 20.74 -9.30 -10.93
C ARG A 220 20.89 -8.43 -9.69
N LEU A 221 21.89 -8.72 -8.87
CA LEU A 221 22.26 -7.91 -7.72
C LEU A 221 23.45 -7.03 -8.07
N VAL A 222 23.31 -5.72 -7.86
CA VAL A 222 24.39 -4.73 -7.97
C VAL A 222 24.47 -4.00 -6.64
N GLY A 223 25.66 -3.83 -6.11
CA GLY A 223 25.78 -3.18 -4.82
C GLY A 223 27.03 -2.34 -4.69
N LYS A 224 26.91 -1.28 -3.88
CA LYS A 224 28.02 -0.43 -3.45
C LYS A 224 27.99 -0.36 -1.93
N ASN A 225 29.14 -0.62 -1.29
CA ASN A 225 29.25 -0.68 0.18
C ASN A 225 28.24 -1.62 0.82
N ILE A 226 28.14 -2.85 0.30
CA ILE A 226 27.23 -3.87 0.83
C ILE A 226 28.00 -4.71 1.84
N GLU A 227 27.41 -4.90 3.03
CA GLU A 227 27.85 -5.87 4.00
C GLU A 227 27.09 -7.19 3.76
N LEU A 228 27.79 -8.21 3.26
CA LEU A 228 27.27 -9.55 3.06
C LEU A 228 27.98 -10.50 4.03
N PHE A 229 27.23 -11.25 4.83
CA PHE A 229 27.78 -12.23 5.76
C PHE A 229 28.87 -11.69 6.71
N ASN A 230 28.75 -10.44 7.13
CA ASN A 230 29.76 -9.66 7.85
C ASN A 230 31.05 -9.37 7.04
N GLU A 231 31.03 -9.56 5.73
CA GLU A 231 32.09 -9.15 4.81
C GLU A 231 31.69 -7.84 4.14
N VAL A 232 32.57 -6.86 4.15
CA VAL A 232 32.34 -5.55 3.52
C VAL A 232 32.92 -5.57 2.10
N PHE A 233 32.06 -5.43 1.11
CA PHE A 233 32.47 -5.27 -0.28
C PHE A 233 32.46 -3.78 -0.64
N GLN A 234 33.63 -3.22 -0.93
CA GLN A 234 33.79 -1.85 -1.40
C GLN A 234 34.22 -1.88 -2.87
N ASN A 235 33.48 -1.19 -3.72
CA ASN A 235 33.87 -0.88 -5.10
C ASN A 235 34.27 0.57 -5.22
#